data_3fa3a5e2ab6e3c7345b9fe136b57fb32
#
_entry.id   3fa3a5e2ab6e3c7345b9fe136b57fb32
#
_cell.length_a   1.000
_cell.length_b   1.000
_cell.length_c   1.000
_cell.angle_alpha   90.00
_cell.angle_beta   90.00
_cell.angle_gamma   90.00
#
_symmetry.space_group_name_H-M   'P 1'
#
loop_
_entity.id
_entity.type
_entity.pdbx_description
1 polymer ?
#
loop_
_entity_poly.entity_id
_entity_poly.type
_entity_poly.pdbx_seq_one_letter_code
_entity_poly.pdbx_strand_id
1 'polypeptide(L)'
;MVPTVGAALIIAAGCSTQRTVTARLLSLKPMVWIGGLSYAIYLWHWPLITLAQQAYPDVRLRYLALLGVLSVVLAWLTKHLVEDPIRFHPGLSAKASRGLLFGLASMVVTTLVGTAVWASVPKLDPDAQVEGATTLVADAASEDWSVDDQAVAQLPTSGDVVPDPAVATEDNPSYYEDGCQMTNGTVDVDPSCVYGAQDGDTSIAILGDSKMGQWFPAVESIADSEGWRLELYLKAACPFTYAGANKAECSTYSRNVVGHMESEGAPDIAIVSQSTTDSPKLREGMAEAIGDLRSQGTEVVVLADTP
;
A
#
# COMPACT_ATOMS: atom_id res chain seq x y z
N MET A 1 -2.03 -16.49 -15.42
CA MET A 1 -2.45 -17.41 -16.50
C MET A 1 -1.92 -18.84 -16.31
N VAL A 2 -0.65 -19.06 -15.97
CA VAL A 2 -0.06 -20.42 -15.83
C VAL A 2 -0.84 -21.36 -14.89
N PRO A 3 -1.27 -20.96 -13.68
CA PRO A 3 -2.01 -21.86 -12.78
C PRO A 3 -3.36 -22.30 -13.35
N THR A 4 -4.06 -21.39 -14.01
CA THR A 4 -5.41 -21.66 -14.57
C THR A 4 -5.34 -22.65 -15.72
N VAL A 5 -4.36 -22.48 -16.62
CA VAL A 5 -4.12 -23.39 -17.74
C VAL A 5 -3.68 -24.76 -17.21
N GLY A 6 -2.79 -24.80 -16.20
CA GLY A 6 -2.36 -26.04 -15.57
C GLY A 6 -3.54 -26.82 -14.94
N ALA A 7 -4.42 -26.14 -14.23
CA ALA A 7 -5.62 -26.76 -13.67
C ALA A 7 -6.56 -27.31 -14.77
N ALA A 8 -6.79 -26.55 -15.84
CA ALA A 8 -7.60 -26.98 -16.97
C ALA A 8 -7.02 -28.24 -17.65
N LEU A 9 -5.71 -28.30 -17.84
CA LEU A 9 -5.04 -29.47 -18.41
C LEU A 9 -5.15 -30.72 -17.52
N ILE A 10 -5.02 -30.57 -16.20
CA ILE A 10 -5.19 -31.66 -15.24
C ILE A 10 -6.63 -32.20 -15.28
N ILE A 11 -7.63 -31.30 -15.32
CA ILE A 11 -9.05 -31.69 -15.45
C ILE A 11 -9.30 -32.40 -16.76
N ALA A 12 -8.82 -31.87 -17.89
CA ALA A 12 -8.97 -32.49 -19.21
C ALA A 12 -8.31 -33.87 -19.27
N ALA A 13 -7.12 -34.04 -18.69
CA ALA A 13 -6.44 -35.32 -18.58
C ALA A 13 -7.21 -36.32 -17.69
N GLY A 14 -7.87 -35.83 -16.64
CA GLY A 14 -8.71 -36.67 -15.74
C GLY A 14 -10.01 -37.15 -16.39
N CYS A 15 -10.50 -36.44 -17.43
CA CYS A 15 -11.69 -36.87 -18.20
C CYS A 15 -11.34 -37.93 -19.25
N SER A 16 -10.06 -38.26 -19.48
CA SER A 16 -9.68 -39.33 -20.38
C SER A 16 -9.96 -40.72 -19.79
N THR A 17 -10.24 -41.69 -20.65
CA THR A 17 -10.53 -43.09 -20.24
C THR A 17 -9.33 -43.83 -19.64
N GLN A 18 -8.11 -43.26 -19.79
CA GLN A 18 -6.89 -43.85 -19.25
C GLN A 18 -6.64 -43.35 -17.83
N ARG A 19 -6.34 -44.27 -16.92
CA ARG A 19 -5.97 -43.95 -15.53
C ARG A 19 -4.55 -43.40 -15.49
N THR A 20 -4.41 -42.10 -15.52
CA THR A 20 -3.12 -41.40 -15.38
C THR A 20 -2.59 -41.49 -13.93
N VAL A 21 -1.28 -41.39 -13.74
CA VAL A 21 -0.65 -41.35 -12.43
C VAL A 21 -1.23 -40.18 -11.61
N THR A 22 -1.43 -39.02 -12.24
CA THR A 22 -2.04 -37.84 -11.61
C THR A 22 -3.43 -38.13 -11.09
N ALA A 23 -4.28 -38.81 -11.86
CA ALA A 23 -5.64 -39.22 -11.42
C ALA A 23 -5.58 -40.14 -10.21
N ARG A 24 -4.63 -41.10 -10.16
CA ARG A 24 -4.43 -41.98 -8.99
C ARG A 24 -4.02 -41.22 -7.75
N LEU A 25 -3.08 -40.26 -7.85
CA LEU A 25 -2.64 -39.44 -6.73
C LEU A 25 -3.77 -38.57 -6.19
N LEU A 26 -4.51 -37.90 -7.07
CA LEU A 26 -5.63 -37.03 -6.69
C LEU A 26 -6.84 -37.82 -6.15
N SER A 27 -6.95 -39.11 -6.46
CA SER A 27 -7.99 -39.99 -5.94
C SER A 27 -7.67 -40.58 -4.54
N LEU A 28 -6.51 -40.27 -3.97
CA LEU A 28 -6.19 -40.68 -2.60
C LEU A 28 -7.15 -40.02 -1.61
N LYS A 29 -7.63 -40.81 -0.62
CA LYS A 29 -8.60 -40.34 0.38
C LYS A 29 -8.22 -38.99 1.03
N PRO A 30 -6.94 -38.72 1.43
CA PRO A 30 -6.54 -37.43 1.98
C PRO A 30 -6.69 -36.29 0.98
N MET A 31 -6.36 -36.52 -0.29
CA MET A 31 -6.48 -35.50 -1.35
C MET A 31 -7.92 -35.13 -1.62
N VAL A 32 -8.79 -36.13 -1.72
CA VAL A 32 -10.24 -35.94 -1.89
C VAL A 32 -10.84 -35.22 -0.68
N TRP A 33 -10.40 -35.58 0.53
CA TRP A 33 -10.86 -34.96 1.76
C TRP A 33 -10.43 -33.47 1.82
N ILE A 34 -9.16 -33.15 1.56
CA ILE A 34 -8.68 -31.77 1.49
C ILE A 34 -9.38 -31.00 0.38
N GLY A 35 -9.53 -31.61 -0.80
CA GLY A 35 -10.28 -31.02 -1.91
C GLY A 35 -11.70 -30.65 -1.54
N GLY A 36 -12.38 -31.52 -0.79
CA GLY A 36 -13.74 -31.28 -0.28
C GLY A 36 -13.84 -30.17 0.78
N LEU A 37 -12.73 -29.79 1.41
CA LEU A 37 -12.64 -28.70 2.40
C LEU A 37 -12.03 -27.42 1.81
N SER A 38 -11.48 -27.48 0.60
CA SER A 38 -10.62 -26.41 0.06
C SER A 38 -11.28 -25.03 0.06
N TYR A 39 -12.56 -24.96 -0.31
CA TYR A 39 -13.31 -23.71 -0.31
C TYR A 39 -13.54 -23.17 1.11
N ALA A 40 -13.92 -24.00 2.05
CA ALA A 40 -14.11 -23.59 3.43
C ALA A 40 -12.76 -23.19 4.09
N ILE A 41 -11.66 -23.90 3.77
CA ILE A 41 -10.30 -23.52 4.21
C ILE A 41 -9.96 -22.14 3.65
N TYR A 42 -10.23 -21.88 2.37
CA TYR A 42 -10.01 -20.57 1.75
C TYR A 42 -10.77 -19.46 2.48
N LEU A 43 -12.02 -19.69 2.86
CA LEU A 43 -12.83 -18.70 3.58
C LEU A 43 -12.30 -18.40 5.00
N TRP A 44 -11.74 -19.38 5.69
CA TRP A 44 -11.28 -19.22 7.06
C TRP A 44 -9.82 -18.77 7.18
N HIS A 45 -8.89 -19.25 6.30
CA HIS A 45 -7.47 -18.93 6.46
C HIS A 45 -7.16 -17.45 6.24
N TRP A 46 -7.81 -16.82 5.25
CA TRP A 46 -7.54 -15.43 4.92
C TRP A 46 -7.88 -14.46 6.07
N PRO A 47 -9.12 -14.45 6.62
CA PRO A 47 -9.43 -13.56 7.74
C PRO A 47 -8.55 -13.81 8.97
N LEU A 48 -8.28 -15.09 9.30
CA LEU A 48 -7.46 -15.43 10.46
C LEU A 48 -6.03 -14.89 10.34
N ILE A 49 -5.41 -15.06 9.17
CA ILE A 49 -4.05 -14.58 8.93
C ILE A 49 -4.01 -13.06 8.88
N THR A 50 -4.91 -12.44 8.14
CA THR A 50 -4.93 -10.98 7.96
C THR A 50 -5.18 -10.26 9.30
N LEU A 51 -6.18 -10.69 10.07
CA LEU A 51 -6.47 -10.10 11.37
C LEU A 51 -5.31 -10.28 12.36
N ALA A 52 -4.64 -11.44 12.33
CA ALA A 52 -3.48 -11.68 13.19
C ALA A 52 -2.30 -10.79 12.82
N GLN A 53 -2.05 -10.56 11.53
CA GLN A 53 -0.98 -9.69 11.07
C GLN A 53 -1.26 -8.20 11.34
N GLN A 54 -2.52 -7.78 11.27
CA GLN A 54 -2.90 -6.41 11.62
C GLN A 54 -2.82 -6.17 13.14
N ALA A 55 -3.26 -7.14 13.95
CA ALA A 55 -3.19 -7.02 15.41
C ALA A 55 -1.76 -7.14 15.95
N TYR A 56 -0.90 -7.89 15.28
CA TYR A 56 0.47 -8.17 15.68
C TYR A 56 1.40 -8.15 14.46
N PRO A 57 1.95 -6.98 14.06
CA PRO A 57 2.79 -6.84 12.86
C PRO A 57 3.97 -7.83 12.85
N ASP A 58 4.57 -8.12 14.01
CA ASP A 58 5.71 -9.04 14.17
C ASP A 58 5.31 -10.48 14.49
N VAL A 59 4.11 -10.91 14.06
CA VAL A 59 3.64 -12.27 14.34
C VAL A 59 4.59 -13.32 13.75
N ARG A 60 5.12 -14.21 14.62
CA ARG A 60 6.08 -15.24 14.20
C ARG A 60 5.42 -16.32 13.34
N LEU A 61 6.16 -16.82 12.34
CA LEU A 61 5.69 -17.85 11.39
C LEU A 61 5.00 -19.05 12.05
N ARG A 62 5.47 -19.47 13.26
CA ARG A 62 4.85 -20.57 14.02
C ARG A 62 3.37 -20.30 14.37
N TYR A 63 3.01 -19.06 14.69
CA TYR A 63 1.61 -18.71 15.00
C TYR A 63 0.76 -18.65 13.72
N LEU A 64 1.31 -18.17 12.62
CA LEU A 64 0.65 -18.23 11.31
C LEU A 64 0.40 -19.68 10.89
N ALA A 65 1.35 -20.60 11.13
CA ALA A 65 1.17 -22.02 10.87
C ALA A 65 0.05 -22.62 11.75
N LEU A 66 -0.02 -22.24 13.04
CA LEU A 66 -1.11 -22.66 13.92
C LEU A 66 -2.47 -22.15 13.44
N LEU A 67 -2.56 -20.90 12.98
CA LEU A 67 -3.78 -20.34 12.38
C LEU A 67 -4.15 -21.07 11.09
N GLY A 68 -3.17 -21.49 10.29
CA GLY A 68 -3.39 -22.36 9.14
C GLY A 68 -4.00 -23.71 9.52
N VAL A 69 -3.53 -24.36 10.59
CA VAL A 69 -4.14 -25.60 11.12
C VAL A 69 -5.53 -25.31 11.66
N LEU A 70 -5.72 -24.23 12.42
CA LEU A 70 -7.03 -23.82 12.93
C LEU A 70 -8.04 -23.61 11.80
N SER A 71 -7.63 -23.02 10.68
CA SER A 71 -8.49 -22.82 9.51
C SER A 71 -9.03 -24.13 8.95
N VAL A 72 -8.23 -25.22 8.97
CA VAL A 72 -8.66 -26.56 8.55
C VAL A 72 -9.71 -27.12 9.51
N VAL A 73 -9.52 -26.94 10.82
CA VAL A 73 -10.51 -27.39 11.83
C VAL A 73 -11.84 -26.63 11.67
N LEU A 74 -11.78 -25.30 11.52
CA LEU A 74 -12.96 -24.47 11.31
C LEU A 74 -13.66 -24.81 9.99
N ALA A 75 -12.93 -25.06 8.93
CA ALA A 75 -13.46 -25.51 7.65
C ALA A 75 -14.19 -26.85 7.78
N TRP A 76 -13.60 -27.78 8.50
CA TRP A 76 -14.23 -29.09 8.76
C TRP A 76 -15.53 -28.94 9.57
N LEU A 77 -15.52 -28.13 10.62
CA LEU A 77 -16.72 -27.82 11.41
C LEU A 77 -17.80 -27.16 10.53
N THR A 78 -17.44 -26.13 9.78
CA THR A 78 -18.38 -25.43 8.88
C THR A 78 -18.99 -26.38 7.88
N LYS A 79 -18.19 -27.27 7.28
CA LYS A 79 -18.71 -28.26 6.34
C LYS A 79 -19.72 -29.18 6.98
N HIS A 80 -19.40 -29.77 8.16
CA HIS A 80 -20.23 -30.78 8.78
C HIS A 80 -21.46 -30.22 9.51
N LEU A 81 -21.34 -29.02 10.11
CA LEU A 81 -22.41 -28.43 10.91
C LEU A 81 -23.34 -27.50 10.11
N VAL A 82 -22.84 -26.93 9.00
CA VAL A 82 -23.56 -25.91 8.23
C VAL A 82 -23.79 -26.40 6.78
N GLU A 83 -22.71 -26.65 6.03
CA GLU A 83 -22.80 -26.92 4.60
C GLU A 83 -23.57 -28.24 4.31
N ASP A 84 -23.09 -29.35 4.85
CA ASP A 84 -23.66 -30.67 4.56
C ASP A 84 -25.14 -30.80 5.05
N PRO A 85 -25.51 -30.33 6.26
CA PRO A 85 -26.92 -30.35 6.69
C PRO A 85 -27.83 -29.52 5.79
N ILE A 86 -27.40 -28.35 5.33
CA ILE A 86 -28.19 -27.49 4.42
C ILE A 86 -28.26 -28.12 3.02
N ARG A 87 -27.12 -28.53 2.48
CA ARG A 87 -26.99 -29.07 1.12
C ARG A 87 -27.78 -30.33 0.90
N PHE A 88 -27.79 -31.22 1.90
CA PHE A 88 -28.47 -32.50 1.82
C PHE A 88 -29.82 -32.52 2.55
N HIS A 89 -30.35 -31.33 2.92
CA HIS A 89 -31.62 -31.25 3.63
C HIS A 89 -32.78 -31.74 2.74
N PRO A 90 -33.52 -32.84 3.15
CA PRO A 90 -34.55 -33.43 2.31
C PRO A 90 -35.64 -32.43 1.89
N GLY A 91 -35.99 -31.50 2.77
CA GLY A 91 -37.02 -30.49 2.51
C GLY A 91 -36.60 -29.44 1.49
N LEU A 92 -35.29 -29.13 1.39
CA LEU A 92 -34.76 -28.14 0.43
C LEU A 92 -34.53 -28.79 -0.94
N SER A 93 -34.09 -30.04 -0.97
CA SER A 93 -33.83 -30.79 -2.21
C SER A 93 -35.10 -31.33 -2.88
N ALA A 94 -36.23 -31.46 -2.14
CA ALA A 94 -37.47 -32.03 -2.65
C ALA A 94 -38.14 -31.21 -3.78
N LYS A 95 -37.94 -29.88 -3.80
CA LYS A 95 -38.48 -28.97 -4.83
C LYS A 95 -37.49 -27.85 -5.11
N ALA A 96 -37.18 -27.62 -6.38
CA ALA A 96 -36.30 -26.56 -6.81
C ALA A 96 -36.71 -25.17 -6.28
N SER A 97 -38.03 -24.91 -6.22
CA SER A 97 -38.57 -23.66 -5.68
C SER A 97 -38.21 -23.40 -4.21
N ARG A 98 -38.11 -24.46 -3.38
CA ARG A 98 -37.71 -24.30 -1.97
C ARG A 98 -36.23 -23.97 -1.84
N GLY A 99 -35.39 -24.61 -2.66
CA GLY A 99 -33.96 -24.26 -2.72
C GLY A 99 -33.73 -22.83 -3.19
N LEU A 100 -34.44 -22.38 -4.22
CA LEU A 100 -34.41 -21.01 -4.70
C LEU A 100 -34.89 -20.01 -3.65
N LEU A 101 -35.99 -20.28 -2.98
CA LEU A 101 -36.49 -19.41 -1.91
C LEU A 101 -35.54 -19.33 -0.74
N PHE A 102 -34.92 -20.45 -0.34
CA PHE A 102 -33.87 -20.44 0.70
C PHE A 102 -32.64 -19.62 0.26
N GLY A 103 -32.20 -19.81 -0.98
CA GLY A 103 -31.09 -19.01 -1.55
C GLY A 103 -31.40 -17.51 -1.57
N LEU A 104 -32.62 -17.13 -2.01
CA LEU A 104 -33.08 -15.73 -2.00
C LEU A 104 -33.12 -15.17 -0.57
N ALA A 105 -33.70 -15.91 0.38
CA ALA A 105 -33.74 -15.48 1.78
C ALA A 105 -32.33 -15.29 2.36
N SER A 106 -31.40 -16.19 2.05
CA SER A 106 -30.01 -16.07 2.46
C SER A 106 -29.34 -14.82 1.87
N MET A 107 -29.56 -14.53 0.59
CA MET A 107 -29.09 -13.30 -0.04
C MET A 107 -29.64 -12.03 0.64
N VAL A 108 -30.93 -12.01 0.93
CA VAL A 108 -31.57 -10.88 1.64
C VAL A 108 -30.94 -10.68 3.02
N VAL A 109 -30.79 -11.77 3.79
CA VAL A 109 -30.14 -11.70 5.12
C VAL A 109 -28.71 -11.18 5.01
N THR A 110 -27.91 -11.69 4.08
CA THR A 110 -26.53 -11.25 3.86
C THR A 110 -26.48 -9.78 3.46
N THR A 111 -27.39 -9.33 2.58
CA THR A 111 -27.48 -7.92 2.18
C THR A 111 -27.87 -7.03 3.37
N LEU A 112 -28.85 -7.44 4.18
CA LEU A 112 -29.25 -6.69 5.38
C LEU A 112 -28.12 -6.58 6.39
N VAL A 113 -27.38 -7.66 6.63
CA VAL A 113 -26.21 -7.65 7.52
C VAL A 113 -25.12 -6.73 6.93
N GLY A 114 -24.82 -6.86 5.64
CA GLY A 114 -23.84 -6.02 4.96
C GLY A 114 -24.20 -4.53 5.01
N THR A 115 -25.48 -4.18 4.76
CA THR A 115 -25.95 -2.80 4.86
C THR A 115 -25.94 -2.29 6.30
N ALA A 116 -26.26 -3.13 7.29
CA ALA A 116 -26.18 -2.76 8.70
C ALA A 116 -24.73 -2.48 9.14
N VAL A 117 -23.78 -3.32 8.72
CA VAL A 117 -22.34 -3.09 8.95
C VAL A 117 -21.89 -1.80 8.26
N TRP A 118 -22.25 -1.62 6.97
CA TRP A 118 -21.92 -0.40 6.24
C TRP A 118 -22.51 0.86 6.90
N ALA A 119 -23.75 0.79 7.40
CA ALA A 119 -24.39 1.90 8.10
C ALA A 119 -23.79 2.19 9.49
N SER A 120 -23.09 1.20 10.09
CA SER A 120 -22.39 1.36 11.37
C SER A 120 -20.98 1.94 11.22
N VAL A 121 -20.43 1.97 10.00
CA VAL A 121 -19.16 2.65 9.73
C VAL A 121 -19.36 4.14 9.96
N PRO A 122 -18.50 4.81 10.75
CA PRO A 122 -18.55 6.25 10.90
C PRO A 122 -18.56 6.91 9.52
N LYS A 123 -19.53 7.80 9.30
CA LYS A 123 -19.55 8.55 8.04
C LYS A 123 -18.47 9.60 8.12
N LEU A 124 -17.68 9.68 7.05
CA LEU A 124 -16.79 10.80 6.81
C LEU A 124 -17.59 12.09 6.91
N ASP A 125 -17.12 13.02 7.73
CA ASP A 125 -17.60 14.39 7.67
C ASP A 125 -16.85 15.07 6.50
N PRO A 126 -17.51 15.37 5.38
CA PRO A 126 -16.85 16.01 4.24
C PRO A 126 -16.38 17.44 4.57
N ASP A 127 -16.87 18.03 5.67
CA ASP A 127 -16.47 19.34 6.17
C ASP A 127 -15.43 19.22 7.32
N ALA A 128 -15.02 18.01 7.72
CA ALA A 128 -13.91 17.83 8.65
C ALA A 128 -12.65 18.37 7.99
N GLN A 129 -12.22 19.54 8.45
CA GLN A 129 -10.95 20.11 8.00
C GLN A 129 -9.83 19.13 8.40
N VAL A 130 -9.16 18.60 7.40
CA VAL A 130 -7.98 17.76 7.58
C VAL A 130 -6.82 18.70 7.86
N GLU A 131 -6.70 19.11 9.11
CA GLU A 131 -5.55 19.92 9.53
C GLU A 131 -4.30 19.06 9.81
N GLY A 132 -4.15 17.91 9.22
CA GLY A 132 -3.02 17.01 9.21
C GLY A 132 -1.81 17.40 10.09
N ALA A 133 -0.61 17.21 9.59
CA ALA A 133 0.62 17.57 10.29
C ALA A 133 0.78 19.09 10.55
N THR A 134 0.00 19.94 9.92
CA THR A 134 0.02 21.40 10.14
C THR A 134 -0.38 21.79 11.56
N THR A 135 -1.21 21.01 12.26
CA THR A 135 -1.51 21.22 13.68
C THR A 135 -0.29 21.02 14.57
N LEU A 136 0.57 20.05 14.23
CA LEU A 136 1.82 19.82 14.97
C LEU A 136 2.84 20.94 14.72
N VAL A 137 2.84 21.53 13.53
CA VAL A 137 3.73 22.66 13.19
C VAL A 137 3.31 23.95 13.88
N ALA A 138 2.03 24.20 14.01
CA ALA A 138 1.51 25.37 14.72
C ALA A 138 1.89 25.36 16.22
N ASP A 139 1.85 24.19 16.86
CA ASP A 139 2.28 24.01 18.24
C ASP A 139 3.82 24.03 18.38
N ALA A 140 4.54 23.51 17.39
CA ALA A 140 6.00 23.47 17.37
C ALA A 140 6.66 24.83 17.13
N ALA A 141 6.01 25.74 16.41
CA ALA A 141 6.51 27.10 16.17
C ALA A 141 6.54 27.98 17.43
N SER A 142 5.93 27.53 18.54
CA SER A 142 5.84 28.27 19.81
C SER A 142 6.89 27.90 20.84
N GLU A 143 7.70 26.88 20.67
CA GLU A 143 8.71 26.42 21.62
C GLU A 143 10.01 26.01 20.94
N ASP A 144 11.12 26.20 21.66
CA ASP A 144 12.49 25.83 21.25
C ASP A 144 12.57 24.29 21.09
N TRP A 145 12.24 23.80 19.89
CA TRP A 145 12.21 22.38 19.56
C TRP A 145 13.61 21.77 19.57
N SER A 146 14.03 21.30 20.72
CA SER A 146 15.08 20.30 20.78
C SER A 146 14.41 18.92 20.66
N VAL A 147 14.74 18.17 19.59
CA VAL A 147 14.32 16.78 19.45
C VAL A 147 15.02 15.96 20.54
N ASP A 148 14.39 15.92 21.71
CA ASP A 148 14.75 15.00 22.78
C ASP A 148 13.88 13.74 22.59
N ASP A 149 14.49 12.54 22.62
CA ASP A 149 13.77 11.26 22.56
C ASP A 149 12.64 11.16 23.59
N GLN A 150 12.64 12.02 24.61
CA GLN A 150 11.57 12.15 25.58
C GLN A 150 10.32 12.85 25.07
N ALA A 151 10.43 13.73 24.06
CA ALA A 151 9.26 14.41 23.48
C ALA A 151 8.35 13.44 22.72
N VAL A 152 8.93 12.45 22.04
CA VAL A 152 8.18 11.39 21.34
C VAL A 152 7.41 10.50 22.33
N ALA A 153 7.96 10.28 23.54
CA ALA A 153 7.31 9.50 24.58
C ALA A 153 6.15 10.25 25.29
N GLN A 154 5.99 11.55 25.04
CA GLN A 154 4.94 12.39 25.60
C GLN A 154 3.81 12.71 24.62
N LEU A 155 3.83 12.15 23.41
CA LEU A 155 2.69 12.25 22.50
C LEU A 155 1.43 11.73 23.24
N PRO A 156 0.32 12.48 23.21
CA PRO A 156 -0.88 12.07 23.92
C PRO A 156 -1.33 10.70 23.43
N THR A 157 -1.32 9.71 24.34
CA THR A 157 -1.81 8.37 24.07
C THR A 157 -3.34 8.27 24.10
N SER A 158 -4.01 9.37 24.44
CA SER A 158 -5.46 9.52 24.47
C SER A 158 -5.83 10.93 24.02
N GLY A 159 -6.39 11.04 22.87
CA GLY A 159 -6.87 12.27 22.24
C GLY A 159 -7.48 11.94 20.90
N ASP A 160 -8.13 12.88 20.28
CA ASP A 160 -8.62 12.71 18.94
C ASP A 160 -7.42 12.57 18.00
N VAL A 161 -7.40 11.50 17.22
CA VAL A 161 -6.37 11.26 16.21
C VAL A 161 -6.63 12.20 15.05
N VAL A 162 -5.63 12.99 14.66
CA VAL A 162 -5.73 13.95 13.55
C VAL A 162 -4.80 13.50 12.43
N PRO A 163 -5.28 13.39 11.18
CA PRO A 163 -6.69 13.46 10.79
C PRO A 163 -7.52 12.30 11.34
N ASP A 164 -8.85 12.46 11.39
CA ASP A 164 -9.75 11.35 11.75
C ASP A 164 -9.44 10.14 10.86
N PRO A 165 -9.24 8.93 11.44
CA PRO A 165 -8.93 7.72 10.67
C PRO A 165 -9.90 7.45 9.51
N ALA A 166 -11.13 7.96 9.60
CA ALA A 166 -12.13 7.84 8.53
C ALA A 166 -11.80 8.69 7.30
N VAL A 167 -11.10 9.82 7.45
CA VAL A 167 -10.68 10.73 6.35
C VAL A 167 -9.19 10.65 6.04
N ALA A 168 -8.41 9.95 6.86
CA ALA A 168 -6.95 9.84 6.69
C ALA A 168 -6.51 9.30 5.32
N THR A 169 -7.36 8.53 4.65
CA THR A 169 -7.09 8.02 3.29
C THR A 169 -7.27 9.10 2.21
N GLU A 170 -7.95 10.19 2.52
CA GLU A 170 -8.19 11.32 1.63
C GLU A 170 -7.22 12.48 1.90
N ASP A 171 -6.47 12.41 3.02
CA ASP A 171 -5.38 13.33 3.36
C ASP A 171 -4.16 13.06 2.48
N ASN A 172 -4.27 13.42 1.23
CA ASN A 172 -3.19 13.31 0.27
C ASN A 172 -2.59 14.70 0.01
N PRO A 173 -1.27 14.81 -0.10
CA PRO A 173 -0.64 16.07 -0.51
C PRO A 173 -1.20 16.58 -1.85
N SER A 174 -1.31 17.91 -1.99
CA SER A 174 -1.89 18.59 -3.17
C SER A 174 -1.23 18.19 -4.49
N TYR A 175 0.05 17.88 -4.50
CA TYR A 175 0.77 17.48 -5.69
C TYR A 175 0.21 16.23 -6.40
N TYR A 176 -0.59 15.39 -5.71
CA TYR A 176 -1.28 14.26 -6.35
C TYR A 176 -2.42 14.74 -7.25
N GLU A 177 -3.22 15.71 -6.79
CA GLU A 177 -4.31 16.31 -7.56
C GLU A 177 -3.78 17.14 -8.72
N ASP A 178 -2.62 17.81 -8.52
CA ASP A 178 -1.93 18.60 -9.54
C ASP A 178 -1.25 17.73 -10.61
N GLY A 179 -1.17 16.41 -10.40
CA GLY A 179 -0.52 15.49 -11.33
C GLY A 179 1.01 15.52 -11.26
N CYS A 180 1.59 16.09 -10.22
CA CYS A 180 3.03 16.29 -10.05
C CYS A 180 3.79 15.08 -9.51
N GLN A 181 3.15 13.90 -9.48
CA GLN A 181 3.85 12.65 -9.30
C GLN A 181 3.87 11.86 -10.61
N MET A 182 5.04 11.73 -11.19
CA MET A 182 5.21 10.99 -12.45
C MET A 182 4.84 9.51 -12.26
N THR A 183 4.07 8.98 -13.21
CA THR A 183 3.58 7.60 -13.17
C THR A 183 4.59 6.63 -13.81
N ASN A 184 4.31 5.33 -13.70
CA ASN A 184 5.11 4.29 -14.36
C ASN A 184 5.11 4.48 -15.88
N GLY A 185 6.25 4.24 -16.52
CA GLY A 185 6.43 4.36 -17.96
C GLY A 185 6.84 5.75 -18.46
N THR A 186 6.62 6.81 -17.66
CA THR A 186 7.02 8.20 -18.00
C THR A 186 8.47 8.42 -17.57
N VAL A 187 9.28 9.00 -18.47
CA VAL A 187 10.66 9.41 -18.17
C VAL A 187 10.88 10.90 -18.41
N ASP A 188 9.85 11.60 -18.89
CA ASP A 188 9.88 13.02 -19.14
C ASP A 188 9.79 13.78 -17.82
N VAL A 189 10.49 14.93 -17.75
CA VAL A 189 10.46 15.83 -16.61
C VAL A 189 9.37 16.87 -16.85
N ASP A 190 8.52 17.07 -15.85
CA ASP A 190 7.53 18.15 -15.87
C ASP A 190 8.03 19.36 -15.09
N PRO A 191 8.40 20.45 -15.75
CA PRO A 191 8.88 21.64 -15.08
C PRO A 191 7.78 22.53 -14.51
N SER A 192 6.51 22.18 -14.70
CA SER A 192 5.37 22.98 -14.23
C SER A 192 5.04 22.74 -12.75
N CYS A 193 5.64 21.72 -12.14
CA CYS A 193 5.42 21.33 -10.75
C CYS A 193 6.21 22.23 -9.79
N VAL A 194 5.78 23.48 -9.68
CA VAL A 194 6.41 24.52 -8.87
C VAL A 194 5.42 25.06 -7.84
N TYR A 195 5.86 25.14 -6.59
CA TYR A 195 5.10 25.60 -5.43
C TYR A 195 5.85 26.73 -4.70
N GLY A 196 5.21 27.30 -3.68
CA GLY A 196 5.80 28.44 -2.96
C GLY A 196 5.90 29.69 -3.81
N ALA A 197 6.91 30.52 -3.56
CA ALA A 197 7.16 31.76 -4.29
C ALA A 197 7.78 31.45 -5.67
N GLN A 198 7.04 31.68 -6.75
CA GLN A 198 7.49 31.41 -8.12
C GLN A 198 8.79 32.14 -8.49
N ASP A 199 8.96 33.36 -7.97
CA ASP A 199 10.13 34.24 -8.20
C ASP A 199 11.00 34.36 -6.93
N GLY A 200 10.98 33.35 -6.06
CA GLY A 200 11.78 33.31 -4.83
C GLY A 200 13.29 33.33 -5.12
N ASP A 201 14.04 34.07 -4.32
CA ASP A 201 15.51 34.19 -4.46
C ASP A 201 16.23 32.87 -4.11
N THR A 202 15.60 31.99 -3.34
CA THR A 202 16.13 30.66 -2.99
C THR A 202 15.25 29.60 -3.65
N SER A 203 15.88 28.67 -4.35
CA SER A 203 15.24 27.57 -5.04
C SER A 203 15.54 26.24 -4.36
N ILE A 204 14.48 25.45 -4.09
CA ILE A 204 14.57 24.12 -3.50
C ILE A 204 13.94 23.09 -4.43
N ALA A 205 14.59 21.95 -4.61
CA ALA A 205 14.03 20.82 -5.32
C ALA A 205 13.81 19.61 -4.40
N ILE A 206 12.67 18.96 -4.52
CA ILE A 206 12.36 17.68 -3.86
C ILE A 206 12.51 16.56 -4.89
N LEU A 207 13.39 15.59 -4.60
CA LEU A 207 13.75 14.51 -5.52
C LEU A 207 13.53 13.13 -4.88
N GLY A 208 12.76 12.25 -5.53
CA GLY A 208 12.58 10.90 -5.04
C GLY A 208 11.29 10.20 -5.47
N ASP A 209 10.85 9.30 -4.63
CA ASP A 209 9.58 8.58 -4.79
C ASP A 209 8.52 9.09 -3.79
N SER A 210 7.45 8.31 -3.57
CA SER A 210 6.39 8.66 -2.62
C SER A 210 6.87 8.81 -1.18
N LYS A 211 8.04 8.24 -0.82
CA LYS A 211 8.66 8.44 0.49
C LYS A 211 9.24 9.85 0.66
N MET A 212 9.74 10.44 -0.42
CA MET A 212 10.06 11.88 -0.40
C MET A 212 8.78 12.72 -0.42
N GLY A 213 7.78 12.31 -1.20
CA GLY A 213 6.50 13.01 -1.32
C GLY A 213 5.76 13.18 0.01
N GLN A 214 5.94 12.29 0.98
CA GLN A 214 5.33 12.46 2.32
C GLN A 214 5.85 13.68 3.10
N TRP A 215 7.05 14.19 2.74
CA TRP A 215 7.63 15.39 3.34
C TRP A 215 7.18 16.68 2.65
N PHE A 216 6.50 16.57 1.51
CA PHE A 216 6.10 17.73 0.71
C PHE A 216 5.28 18.74 1.51
N PRO A 217 4.24 18.40 2.30
CA PRO A 217 3.45 19.41 3.00
C PRO A 217 4.29 20.24 3.98
N ALA A 218 5.27 19.61 4.64
CA ALA A 218 6.16 20.30 5.56
C ALA A 218 7.11 21.24 4.82
N VAL A 219 7.69 20.78 3.71
CA VAL A 219 8.63 21.59 2.90
C VAL A 219 7.88 22.73 2.18
N GLU A 220 6.67 22.48 1.70
CA GLU A 220 5.79 23.49 1.11
C GLU A 220 5.49 24.60 2.11
N SER A 221 5.08 24.24 3.34
CA SER A 221 4.82 25.22 4.40
C SER A 221 6.03 26.09 4.74
N ILE A 222 7.25 25.50 4.75
CA ILE A 222 8.48 26.24 4.96
C ILE A 222 8.77 27.15 3.75
N ALA A 223 8.64 26.64 2.54
CA ALA A 223 8.87 27.39 1.32
C ALA A 223 7.96 28.63 1.23
N ASP A 224 6.67 28.46 1.59
CA ASP A 224 5.71 29.57 1.65
C ASP A 224 6.10 30.61 2.70
N SER A 225 6.50 30.18 3.90
CA SER A 225 6.88 31.09 4.99
C SER A 225 8.17 31.89 4.71
N GLU A 226 9.11 31.23 4.04
CA GLU A 226 10.44 31.83 3.73
C GLU A 226 10.49 32.52 2.36
N GLY A 227 9.41 32.39 1.57
CA GLY A 227 9.35 32.92 0.22
C GLY A 227 10.28 32.21 -0.76
N TRP A 228 10.45 30.90 -0.61
CA TRP A 228 11.29 30.08 -1.47
C TRP A 228 10.49 29.48 -2.66
N ARG A 229 11.21 29.23 -3.75
CA ARG A 229 10.70 28.51 -4.90
C ARG A 229 10.91 27.01 -4.67
N LEU A 230 9.82 26.21 -4.70
CA LEU A 230 9.86 24.77 -4.47
C LEU A 230 9.50 24.01 -5.75
N GLU A 231 10.40 23.18 -6.25
CA GLU A 231 10.26 22.37 -7.44
C GLU A 231 10.13 20.89 -7.08
N LEU A 232 9.16 20.18 -7.69
CA LEU A 232 8.92 18.76 -7.43
C LEU A 232 9.36 17.90 -8.61
N TYR A 233 10.20 16.90 -8.30
CA TYR A 233 10.64 15.87 -9.23
C TYR A 233 10.42 14.49 -8.61
N LEU A 234 9.14 14.13 -8.46
CA LEU A 234 8.72 12.88 -7.83
C LEU A 234 8.27 11.87 -8.86
N LYS A 235 8.68 10.60 -8.70
CA LYS A 235 8.23 9.49 -9.54
C LYS A 235 7.79 8.30 -8.71
N ALA A 236 6.59 7.80 -8.98
CA ALA A 236 5.97 6.69 -8.26
C ALA A 236 6.88 5.44 -8.23
N ALA A 237 7.20 4.96 -7.02
CA ALA A 237 8.03 3.77 -6.78
C ALA A 237 9.39 3.78 -7.51
N CYS A 238 9.97 4.97 -7.71
CA CYS A 238 11.28 5.15 -8.33
C CYS A 238 12.21 5.93 -7.39
N PRO A 239 13.15 5.29 -6.73
CA PRO A 239 14.16 5.97 -5.95
C PRO A 239 15.01 6.87 -6.85
N PHE A 240 15.49 8.00 -6.30
CA PHE A 240 16.40 8.90 -6.99
C PHE A 240 17.80 8.29 -7.05
N THR A 241 18.11 7.61 -8.15
CA THR A 241 19.36 6.87 -8.33
C THR A 241 19.65 6.64 -9.82
N TYR A 242 20.93 6.62 -10.18
CA TYR A 242 21.38 6.21 -11.51
C TYR A 242 21.51 4.69 -11.68
N ALA A 243 21.49 3.95 -10.59
CA ALA A 243 21.44 2.50 -10.69
C ALA A 243 20.08 2.07 -11.23
N GLY A 244 20.07 1.20 -12.23
CA GLY A 244 18.86 0.52 -12.66
C GLY A 244 18.32 -0.31 -11.47
N ALA A 245 17.34 0.22 -10.75
CA ALA A 245 16.50 -0.54 -9.86
C ALA A 245 15.70 -1.56 -10.70
N ASN A 246 14.69 -2.18 -10.14
CA ASN A 246 13.86 -3.15 -10.86
C ASN A 246 13.21 -2.63 -12.17
N LYS A 247 13.33 -1.33 -12.44
CA LYS A 247 12.77 -0.64 -13.61
C LYS A 247 13.82 0.31 -14.21
N ALA A 248 14.17 0.09 -15.48
CA ALA A 248 15.13 0.95 -16.20
C ALA A 248 14.67 2.41 -16.31
N GLU A 249 13.35 2.64 -16.33
CA GLU A 249 12.75 3.98 -16.40
C GLU A 249 13.08 4.86 -15.20
N CYS A 250 13.34 4.28 -14.00
CA CYS A 250 13.67 5.05 -12.81
C CYS A 250 15.04 5.75 -12.95
N SER A 251 16.05 5.00 -13.40
CA SER A 251 17.39 5.58 -13.61
C SER A 251 17.40 6.57 -14.78
N THR A 252 16.61 6.35 -15.82
CA THR A 252 16.44 7.28 -16.93
C THR A 252 15.80 8.58 -16.45
N TYR A 253 14.72 8.49 -15.66
CA TYR A 253 14.07 9.66 -15.10
C TYR A 253 15.02 10.48 -14.22
N SER A 254 15.76 9.83 -13.30
CA SER A 254 16.72 10.53 -12.45
C SER A 254 17.80 11.27 -13.25
N ARG A 255 18.29 10.66 -14.34
CA ARG A 255 19.26 11.34 -15.25
C ARG A 255 18.62 12.52 -15.99
N ASN A 256 17.37 12.37 -16.43
CA ASN A 256 16.65 13.43 -17.13
C ASN A 256 16.40 14.62 -16.20
N VAL A 257 16.07 14.37 -14.92
CA VAL A 257 15.91 15.42 -13.90
C VAL A 257 17.23 16.19 -13.70
N VAL A 258 18.33 15.49 -13.49
CA VAL A 258 19.65 16.15 -13.30
C VAL A 258 20.10 16.90 -14.56
N GLY A 259 19.86 16.35 -15.75
CA GLY A 259 20.14 17.03 -17.03
C GLY A 259 19.23 18.24 -17.26
N HIS A 260 17.99 18.21 -16.81
CA HIS A 260 17.08 19.36 -16.84
C HIS A 260 17.61 20.49 -15.95
N MET A 261 18.01 20.17 -14.72
CA MET A 261 18.60 21.14 -13.79
C MET A 261 19.90 21.75 -14.33
N GLU A 262 20.72 20.96 -15.04
CA GLU A 262 21.95 21.48 -15.70
C GLU A 262 21.63 22.48 -16.81
N SER A 263 20.52 22.27 -17.56
CA SER A 263 20.17 23.11 -18.71
C SER A 263 19.37 24.37 -18.34
N GLU A 264 18.45 24.25 -17.38
CA GLU A 264 17.52 25.35 -17.02
C GLU A 264 17.94 26.13 -15.77
N GLY A 265 18.86 25.59 -14.99
CA GLY A 265 19.37 26.16 -13.75
C GLY A 265 19.23 25.15 -12.60
N ALA A 266 20.35 24.92 -11.91
CA ALA A 266 20.38 24.05 -10.76
C ALA A 266 19.76 24.74 -9.53
N PRO A 267 18.95 24.03 -8.71
CA PRO A 267 18.42 24.61 -7.47
C PRO A 267 19.55 24.88 -6.47
N ASP A 268 19.31 25.81 -5.56
CA ASP A 268 20.26 26.09 -4.46
C ASP A 268 20.35 24.89 -3.53
N ILE A 269 19.21 24.26 -3.23
CA ILE A 269 19.09 23.11 -2.32
C ILE A 269 18.30 22.00 -2.98
N ALA A 270 18.78 20.77 -2.90
CA ALA A 270 18.04 19.56 -3.27
C ALA A 270 17.82 18.68 -2.05
N ILE A 271 16.55 18.32 -1.79
CA ILE A 271 16.18 17.42 -0.70
C ILE A 271 15.84 16.05 -1.32
N VAL A 272 16.54 15.02 -0.86
CA VAL A 272 16.42 13.66 -1.40
C VAL A 272 15.98 12.70 -0.29
N SER A 273 14.94 11.93 -0.54
CA SER A 273 14.56 10.78 0.28
C SER A 273 13.99 9.69 -0.59
N GLN A 274 14.07 8.46 -0.12
CA GLN A 274 13.53 7.30 -0.83
C GLN A 274 13.30 6.16 0.15
N SER A 275 12.49 5.18 -0.26
CA SER A 275 12.30 3.95 0.50
C SER A 275 13.64 3.28 0.79
N THR A 276 13.85 2.89 2.05
CA THR A 276 15.06 2.20 2.49
C THR A 276 15.18 0.87 1.77
N THR A 277 16.10 0.81 0.82
CA THR A 277 16.44 -0.43 0.13
C THR A 277 17.86 -0.80 0.49
N ASP A 278 18.06 -1.93 1.14
CA ASP A 278 19.38 -2.41 1.53
C ASP A 278 20.17 -2.98 0.33
N SER A 279 20.29 -2.15 -0.72
CA SER A 279 21.01 -2.47 -1.94
C SER A 279 22.24 -1.56 -2.10
N PRO A 280 23.47 -2.13 -1.98
CA PRO A 280 24.69 -1.37 -2.23
C PRO A 280 24.68 -0.66 -3.59
N LYS A 281 24.16 -1.32 -4.61
CA LYS A 281 24.07 -0.78 -5.97
C LYS A 281 23.18 0.48 -6.06
N LEU A 282 22.05 0.49 -5.34
CA LEU A 282 21.18 1.68 -5.30
C LEU A 282 21.85 2.83 -4.58
N ARG A 283 22.58 2.56 -3.49
CA ARG A 283 23.34 3.57 -2.75
C ARG A 283 24.47 4.19 -3.61
N GLU A 284 25.20 3.37 -4.36
CA GLU A 284 26.24 3.85 -5.29
C GLU A 284 25.64 4.74 -6.36
N GLY A 285 24.56 4.33 -7.01
CA GLY A 285 23.87 5.15 -8.02
C GLY A 285 23.24 6.42 -7.47
N MET A 286 22.79 6.43 -6.20
CA MET A 286 22.32 7.63 -5.53
C MET A 286 23.49 8.58 -5.24
N ALA A 287 24.61 8.05 -4.76
CA ALA A 287 25.82 8.85 -4.50
C ALA A 287 26.35 9.50 -5.79
N GLU A 288 26.29 8.79 -6.92
CA GLU A 288 26.63 9.32 -8.25
C GLU A 288 25.72 10.50 -8.63
N ALA A 289 24.39 10.32 -8.53
CA ALA A 289 23.42 11.37 -8.83
C ALA A 289 23.57 12.61 -7.93
N ILE A 290 23.83 12.40 -6.64
CA ILE A 290 24.13 13.49 -5.69
C ILE A 290 25.43 14.19 -6.06
N GLY A 291 26.45 13.44 -6.52
CA GLY A 291 27.71 13.99 -6.99
C GLY A 291 27.52 14.97 -8.16
N ASP A 292 26.67 14.61 -9.11
CA ASP A 292 26.36 15.44 -10.28
C ASP A 292 25.61 16.73 -9.85
N LEU A 293 24.61 16.63 -8.96
CA LEU A 293 23.94 17.83 -8.41
C LEU A 293 24.90 18.76 -7.71
N ARG A 294 25.81 18.24 -6.89
CA ARG A 294 26.83 19.05 -6.20
C ARG A 294 27.81 19.69 -7.17
N SER A 295 28.12 19.01 -8.27
CA SER A 295 29.01 19.60 -9.30
C SER A 295 28.37 20.80 -10.02
N GLN A 296 27.04 20.88 -10.01
CA GLN A 296 26.27 22.02 -10.52
C GLN A 296 26.13 23.16 -9.50
N GLY A 297 26.61 22.97 -8.25
CA GLY A 297 26.56 23.97 -7.20
C GLY A 297 25.42 23.79 -6.19
N THR A 298 24.60 22.75 -6.35
CA THR A 298 23.46 22.45 -5.46
C THR A 298 23.92 21.89 -4.12
N GLU A 299 23.43 22.45 -3.01
CA GLU A 299 23.53 21.81 -1.70
C GLU A 299 22.54 20.65 -1.60
N VAL A 300 23.00 19.48 -1.16
CA VAL A 300 22.14 18.29 -1.10
C VAL A 300 21.92 17.83 0.33
N VAL A 301 20.66 17.77 0.72
CA VAL A 301 20.17 17.25 2.01
C VAL A 301 19.55 15.89 1.78
N VAL A 302 19.98 14.88 2.53
CA VAL A 302 19.42 13.53 2.45
C VAL A 302 18.60 13.27 3.71
N LEU A 303 17.29 13.05 3.56
CA LEU A 303 16.42 12.66 4.65
C LEU A 303 16.38 11.15 4.78
N ALA A 304 16.50 10.66 6.01
CA ALA A 304 16.30 9.23 6.30
C ALA A 304 14.83 8.83 6.01
N ASP A 305 14.65 7.58 5.55
CA ASP A 305 13.30 7.03 5.40
C ASP A 305 12.63 6.90 6.77
N THR A 306 11.33 7.08 6.81
CA THR A 306 10.53 6.80 8.00
C THR A 306 10.55 5.30 8.31
N PRO A 307 10.59 4.90 9.58
CA PRO A 307 10.63 3.51 10.02
C PRO A 307 9.48 2.64 9.47
#